data_b170f92ab04611c5f111eac6ad6e7828
#
_entry.id   b170f92ab04611c5f111eac6ad6e7828
#
_cell.length_a   1.000
_cell.length_b   1.000
_cell.length_c   1.000
_cell.angle_alpha   90.00
_cell.angle_beta   90.00
_cell.angle_gamma   90.00
#
_symmetry.space_group_name_H-M   'P 1'
#
loop_
_entity.id
_entity.type
_entity.pdbx_description
1 polymer ?
#
loop_
_entity_poly.entity_id
_entity_poly.type
_entity_poly.pdbx_seq_one_letter_code
_entity_poly.pdbx_strand_id
1 'polypeptide(L)'
;FAMVAGQLYVTGGLVKTISSENALAMVIAHEYAHVEKRHPMILFLEQVSTGLLMSAVGIHDQISPLSQSAGLLTLMSFSRDMERAADKQAIELVRAYYGHTAGADEFFAKMQSKEDMPLWASALQTHPATSERLKRLQAEDDTEGKLTPLPSWMKRGADSLETED
;
A
#
# COMPACT_ATOMS: atom_id res chain seq x y z
N PHE A 1 -0.48 -4.07 5.69
CA PHE A 1 -1.61 -4.50 4.88
C PHE A 1 -1.08 -5.17 3.61
N ALA A 2 -1.84 -6.08 3.06
CA ALA A 2 -1.51 -6.73 1.80
C ALA A 2 -2.78 -7.28 1.16
N MET A 3 -2.81 -7.40 -0.16
CA MET A 3 -3.87 -8.08 -0.87
C MET A 3 -3.29 -9.29 -1.59
N VAL A 4 -3.67 -10.49 -1.16
CA VAL A 4 -3.17 -11.76 -1.70
C VAL A 4 -4.36 -12.62 -2.10
N ALA A 5 -4.35 -13.13 -3.32
CA ALA A 5 -5.41 -14.02 -3.83
C ALA A 5 -6.84 -13.49 -3.63
N GLY A 6 -7.03 -12.17 -3.75
CA GLY A 6 -8.34 -11.53 -3.56
C GLY A 6 -8.75 -11.29 -2.11
N GLN A 7 -7.87 -11.57 -1.15
CA GLN A 7 -8.10 -11.29 0.28
C GLN A 7 -7.29 -10.06 0.71
N LEU A 8 -7.92 -9.13 1.40
CA LEU A 8 -7.28 -7.96 1.98
C LEU A 8 -6.98 -8.22 3.46
N TYR A 9 -5.71 -8.12 3.83
CA TYR A 9 -5.25 -8.23 5.21
C TYR A 9 -4.98 -6.84 5.77
N VAL A 10 -5.69 -6.46 6.84
CA VAL A 10 -5.46 -5.21 7.57
C VAL A 10 -4.69 -5.54 8.85
N THR A 11 -3.50 -4.99 9.00
CA THR A 11 -2.65 -5.24 10.19
C THR A 11 -3.06 -4.36 11.36
N GLY A 12 -2.85 -4.85 12.60
CA GLY A 12 -3.05 -4.05 13.81
C GLY A 12 -2.22 -2.76 13.80
N GLY A 13 -1.00 -2.80 13.26
CA GLY A 13 -0.15 -1.63 13.10
C GLY A 13 -0.76 -0.53 12.22
N LEU A 14 -1.43 -0.89 11.11
CA LEU A 14 -2.16 0.08 10.31
C LEU A 14 -3.29 0.73 11.12
N VAL A 15 -4.12 -0.09 11.79
CA VAL A 15 -5.25 0.41 12.61
C VAL A 15 -4.79 1.37 13.71
N LYS A 16 -3.63 1.13 14.33
CA LYS A 16 -3.02 2.01 15.34
C LYS A 16 -2.45 3.30 14.75
N THR A 17 -2.05 3.27 13.49
CA THR A 17 -1.44 4.43 12.82
C THR A 17 -2.48 5.45 12.37
N ILE A 18 -3.66 5.02 11.94
CA ILE A 18 -4.72 5.88 11.41
C ILE A 18 -5.72 6.27 12.49
N SER A 19 -6.36 7.44 12.34
CA SER A 19 -7.35 7.93 13.31
C SER A 19 -8.79 7.80 12.82
N SER A 20 -9.02 7.70 11.51
CA SER A 20 -10.33 7.75 10.88
C SER A 20 -10.61 6.57 9.97
N GLU A 21 -11.90 6.27 9.78
CA GLU A 21 -12.39 5.32 8.78
C GLU A 21 -12.05 5.80 7.36
N ASN A 22 -12.07 7.12 7.14
CA ASN A 22 -11.72 7.72 5.85
C ASN A 22 -10.28 7.40 5.44
N ALA A 23 -9.33 7.51 6.39
CA ALA A 23 -7.94 7.13 6.15
C ALA A 23 -7.80 5.63 5.86
N LEU A 24 -8.53 4.77 6.58
CA LEU A 24 -8.56 3.34 6.29
C LEU A 24 -9.15 3.05 4.91
N ALA A 25 -10.25 3.70 4.57
CA ALA A 25 -10.90 3.55 3.26
C ALA A 25 -9.98 3.95 2.11
N MET A 26 -9.18 5.01 2.28
CA MET A 26 -8.18 5.42 1.29
C MET A 26 -7.12 4.33 1.07
N VAL A 27 -6.59 3.73 2.14
CA VAL A 27 -5.62 2.64 2.04
C VAL A 27 -6.24 1.42 1.35
N ILE A 28 -7.44 1.02 1.75
CA ILE A 28 -8.16 -0.11 1.14
C ILE A 28 -8.45 0.15 -0.34
N ALA A 29 -8.93 1.34 -0.69
CA ALA A 29 -9.22 1.72 -2.06
C ALA A 29 -7.96 1.73 -2.94
N HIS A 30 -6.81 2.14 -2.38
CA HIS A 30 -5.52 2.11 -3.05
C HIS A 30 -5.08 0.68 -3.38
N GLU A 31 -5.16 -0.24 -2.41
CA GLU A 31 -4.85 -1.66 -2.63
C GLU A 31 -5.80 -2.30 -3.64
N TYR A 32 -7.09 -1.99 -3.52
CA TYR A 32 -8.09 -2.44 -4.49
C TYR A 32 -7.77 -1.97 -5.91
N ALA A 33 -7.35 -0.72 -6.08
CA ALA A 33 -6.97 -0.18 -7.37
C ALA A 33 -5.76 -0.91 -7.99
N HIS A 34 -4.78 -1.31 -7.17
CA HIS A 34 -3.66 -2.13 -7.65
C HIS A 34 -4.13 -3.48 -8.19
N VAL A 35 -5.07 -4.13 -7.51
CA VAL A 35 -5.62 -5.42 -7.95
C VAL A 35 -6.46 -5.26 -9.20
N GLU A 36 -7.36 -4.28 -9.25
CA GLU A 36 -8.22 -4.03 -10.40
C GLU A 36 -7.42 -3.73 -11.67
N LYS A 37 -6.36 -2.92 -11.53
CA LYS A 37 -5.43 -2.60 -12.63
C LYS A 37 -4.42 -3.71 -12.91
N ARG A 38 -4.46 -4.81 -12.17
CA ARG A 38 -3.57 -5.96 -12.30
C ARG A 38 -2.08 -5.61 -12.18
N HIS A 39 -1.74 -4.58 -11.43
CA HIS A 39 -0.36 -4.15 -11.24
C HIS A 39 0.57 -5.26 -10.72
N PRO A 40 0.16 -6.11 -9.74
CA PRO A 40 0.99 -7.23 -9.30
C PRO A 40 1.28 -8.24 -10.43
N MET A 41 0.30 -8.50 -11.30
CA MET A 41 0.47 -9.41 -12.42
C MET A 41 1.41 -8.84 -13.49
N ILE A 42 1.32 -7.54 -13.76
CA ILE A 42 2.22 -6.85 -14.69
C ILE A 42 3.65 -6.98 -14.22
N LEU A 43 3.92 -6.65 -12.95
CA LEU A 43 5.27 -6.78 -12.36
C LEU A 43 5.78 -8.22 -12.40
N PHE A 44 4.93 -9.19 -12.10
CA PHE A 44 5.29 -10.60 -12.20
C PHE A 44 5.71 -11.00 -13.61
N LEU A 45 4.93 -10.60 -14.63
CA LEU A 45 5.24 -10.90 -16.03
C LEU A 45 6.50 -10.18 -16.52
N GLU A 46 6.75 -8.95 -16.08
CA GLU A 46 7.99 -8.22 -16.35
C GLU A 46 9.22 -8.95 -15.79
N GLN A 47 9.11 -9.48 -14.57
CA GLN A 47 10.20 -10.24 -13.94
C GLN A 47 10.44 -11.57 -14.64
N VAL A 48 9.39 -12.32 -14.96
CA VAL A 48 9.50 -13.59 -15.68
C VAL A 48 10.15 -13.37 -17.07
N SER A 49 9.70 -12.37 -17.80
CA SER A 49 10.27 -12.06 -19.13
C SER A 49 11.73 -11.61 -19.04
N THR A 50 12.09 -10.79 -18.04
CA THR A 50 13.47 -10.39 -17.81
C THR A 50 14.35 -11.57 -17.42
N GLY A 51 13.87 -12.46 -16.55
CA GLY A 51 14.57 -13.69 -16.17
C GLY A 51 14.81 -14.62 -17.34
N LEU A 52 13.83 -14.79 -18.25
CA LEU A 52 13.97 -15.58 -19.47
C LEU A 52 15.00 -14.98 -20.43
N LEU A 53 15.01 -13.66 -20.60
CA LEU A 53 16.00 -12.96 -21.44
C LEU A 53 17.42 -13.14 -20.89
N MET A 54 17.61 -12.96 -19.58
CA MET A 54 18.91 -13.14 -18.92
C MET A 54 19.41 -14.59 -19.05
N SER A 55 18.50 -15.56 -18.91
CA SER A 55 18.81 -16.97 -19.14
C SER A 55 19.24 -17.24 -20.60
N ALA A 56 18.57 -16.64 -21.57
CA ALA A 56 18.88 -16.84 -22.99
C ALA A 56 20.25 -16.28 -23.41
N VAL A 57 20.75 -15.24 -22.72
CA VAL A 57 22.08 -14.67 -22.96
C VAL A 57 23.18 -15.29 -22.07
N GLY A 58 22.88 -16.39 -21.37
CA GLY A 58 23.86 -17.18 -20.61
C GLY A 58 24.25 -16.59 -19.25
N ILE A 59 23.52 -15.64 -18.71
CA ILE A 59 23.75 -15.07 -17.37
C ILE A 59 23.01 -15.93 -16.34
N HIS A 60 23.51 -17.16 -16.12
CA HIS A 60 22.87 -18.12 -15.22
C HIS A 60 23.30 -18.02 -13.75
N ASP A 61 24.47 -17.44 -13.45
CA ASP A 61 25.13 -17.62 -12.15
C ASP A 61 24.70 -16.62 -11.05
N GLN A 62 23.83 -15.66 -11.35
CA GLN A 62 23.48 -14.60 -10.38
C GLN A 62 22.10 -14.77 -9.72
N ILE A 63 21.32 -15.78 -10.11
CA ILE A 63 19.96 -15.96 -9.58
C ILE A 63 19.90 -17.23 -8.73
N SER A 64 20.31 -17.15 -7.46
CA SER A 64 20.12 -18.25 -6.52
C SER A 64 18.63 -18.45 -6.23
N PRO A 65 18.17 -19.71 -6.06
CA PRO A 65 16.77 -20.01 -5.73
C PRO A 65 16.26 -19.34 -4.44
N LEU A 66 17.18 -19.01 -3.53
CA LEU A 66 16.86 -18.33 -2.26
C LEU A 66 16.67 -16.82 -2.44
N SER A 67 17.34 -16.21 -3.41
CA SER A 67 17.07 -14.83 -3.81
C SER A 67 15.76 -14.71 -4.59
N GLN A 68 15.23 -15.80 -5.14
CA GLN A 68 13.97 -15.80 -5.87
C GLN A 68 12.75 -15.61 -4.96
N SER A 69 12.71 -16.18 -3.76
CA SER A 69 11.53 -16.06 -2.88
C SER A 69 11.54 -14.80 -2.02
N ALA A 70 12.69 -14.42 -1.45
CA ALA A 70 12.82 -13.18 -0.68
C ALA A 70 12.97 -11.96 -1.59
N GLY A 71 13.66 -12.10 -2.74
CA GLY A 71 13.83 -11.06 -3.74
C GLY A 71 12.55 -10.75 -4.52
N LEU A 72 11.64 -11.73 -4.70
CA LEU A 72 10.40 -11.50 -5.42
C LEU A 72 9.52 -10.45 -4.76
N LEU A 73 9.42 -10.45 -3.44
CA LEU A 73 8.66 -9.45 -2.67
C LEU A 73 9.37 -8.10 -2.60
N THR A 74 10.71 -8.10 -2.52
CA THR A 74 11.51 -6.87 -2.42
C THR A 74 11.68 -6.16 -3.78
N LEU A 75 11.58 -6.90 -4.89
CA LEU A 75 11.66 -6.36 -6.25
C LEU A 75 10.31 -5.85 -6.78
N MET A 76 9.21 -6.08 -6.07
CA MET A 76 7.86 -5.65 -6.48
C MET A 76 7.52 -4.24 -5.99
N SER A 77 8.44 -3.28 -6.13
CA SER A 77 8.09 -1.87 -5.97
C SER A 77 7.28 -1.41 -7.17
N PHE A 78 6.08 -0.93 -6.93
CA PHE A 78 5.24 -0.39 -7.99
C PHE A 78 5.86 0.86 -8.59
N SER A 79 5.73 1.01 -9.91
CA SER A 79 6.22 2.19 -10.60
C SER A 79 5.47 3.44 -10.15
N ARG A 80 6.08 4.61 -10.33
CA ARG A 80 5.42 5.90 -10.02
C ARG A 80 4.09 6.08 -10.76
N ASP A 81 3.98 5.55 -11.98
CA ASP A 81 2.76 5.65 -12.77
C ASP A 81 1.68 4.71 -12.26
N MET A 82 2.05 3.50 -11.79
CA MET A 82 1.14 2.58 -11.12
C MET A 82 0.60 3.19 -9.81
N GLU A 83 1.49 3.81 -9.01
CA GLU A 83 1.10 4.51 -7.79
C GLU A 83 0.16 5.69 -8.08
N ARG A 84 0.44 6.50 -9.11
CA ARG A 84 -0.45 7.60 -9.52
C ARG A 84 -1.82 7.10 -9.94
N ALA A 85 -1.85 6.02 -10.70
CA ALA A 85 -3.11 5.44 -11.16
C ALA A 85 -3.94 4.86 -10.01
N ALA A 86 -3.26 4.23 -9.02
CA ALA A 86 -3.91 3.69 -7.83
C ALA A 86 -4.42 4.81 -6.91
N ASP A 87 -3.60 5.84 -6.64
CA ASP A 87 -4.00 7.00 -5.84
C ASP A 87 -5.22 7.72 -6.43
N LYS A 88 -5.19 7.98 -7.75
CA LYS A 88 -6.31 8.64 -8.44
C LYS A 88 -7.61 7.86 -8.26
N GLN A 89 -7.59 6.57 -8.51
CA GLN A 89 -8.78 5.73 -8.37
C GLN A 89 -9.23 5.64 -6.92
N ALA A 90 -8.30 5.53 -5.96
CA ALA A 90 -8.63 5.52 -4.54
C ALA A 90 -9.34 6.79 -4.10
N ILE A 91 -8.86 7.96 -4.52
CA ILE A 91 -9.51 9.26 -4.28
C ILE A 91 -10.93 9.29 -4.88
N GLU A 92 -11.09 8.82 -6.11
CA GLU A 92 -12.41 8.76 -6.76
C GLU A 92 -13.39 7.87 -5.98
N LEU A 93 -12.93 6.70 -5.49
CA LEU A 93 -13.74 5.80 -4.68
C LEU A 93 -14.11 6.38 -3.32
N VAL A 94 -13.15 7.00 -2.62
CA VAL A 94 -13.38 7.66 -1.32
C VAL A 94 -14.37 8.81 -1.49
N ARG A 95 -14.19 9.66 -2.51
CA ARG A 95 -15.10 10.76 -2.82
C ARG A 95 -16.50 10.28 -3.18
N ALA A 96 -16.61 9.18 -3.94
CA ALA A 96 -17.90 8.61 -4.31
C ALA A 96 -18.66 8.06 -3.09
N TYR A 97 -17.94 7.50 -2.10
CA TYR A 97 -18.55 6.90 -0.91
C TYR A 97 -18.91 7.91 0.17
N TYR A 98 -17.97 8.84 0.49
CA TYR A 98 -18.15 9.82 1.57
C TYR A 98 -18.67 11.18 1.11
N GLY A 99 -18.64 11.48 -0.19
CA GLY A 99 -18.93 12.82 -0.75
C GLY A 99 -17.77 13.82 -0.64
N HIS A 100 -16.65 13.42 -0.02
CA HIS A 100 -15.45 14.23 0.19
C HIS A 100 -14.21 13.32 0.31
N THR A 101 -13.03 13.92 0.42
CA THR A 101 -11.74 13.21 0.53
C THR A 101 -10.99 13.51 1.84
N ALA A 102 -11.65 14.15 2.81
CA ALA A 102 -11.05 14.47 4.10
C ALA A 102 -10.41 13.24 4.75
N GLY A 103 -9.15 13.35 5.17
CA GLY A 103 -8.35 12.29 5.79
C GLY A 103 -7.71 11.30 4.82
N ALA A 104 -7.83 11.50 3.50
CA ALA A 104 -7.23 10.62 2.51
C ALA A 104 -5.70 10.64 2.55
N ASP A 105 -5.08 11.75 2.94
CA ASP A 105 -3.64 11.90 3.06
C ASP A 105 -3.06 11.40 4.38
N GLU A 106 -3.90 11.20 5.41
CA GLU A 106 -3.49 10.95 6.81
C GLU A 106 -2.44 9.85 6.95
N PHE A 107 -2.69 8.69 6.35
CA PHE A 107 -1.79 7.56 6.42
C PHE A 107 -0.42 7.90 5.81
N PHE A 108 -0.41 8.49 4.63
CA PHE A 108 0.82 8.83 3.89
C PHE A 108 1.62 9.94 4.58
N ALA A 109 0.93 10.92 5.18
CA ALA A 109 1.56 11.98 5.97
C ALA A 109 2.28 11.40 7.20
N LYS A 110 1.62 10.49 7.93
CA LYS A 110 2.22 9.81 9.09
C LYS A 110 3.41 8.94 8.71
N MET A 111 3.36 8.34 7.53
CA MET A 111 4.45 7.52 7.03
C MET A 111 5.70 8.32 6.69
N GLN A 112 5.53 9.53 6.16
CA GLN A 112 6.66 10.39 5.81
C GLN A 112 7.35 10.99 7.04
N SER A 113 6.65 11.12 8.17
CA SER A 113 7.16 11.76 9.38
C SER A 113 7.96 10.84 10.31
N LYS A 114 8.01 9.54 10.09
CA LYS A 114 8.69 8.58 10.98
C LYS A 114 10.04 8.16 10.42
N GLU A 115 11.11 8.50 11.13
CA GLU A 115 12.47 8.04 10.86
C GLU A 115 12.67 6.55 11.23
N ASP A 116 11.96 6.06 12.26
CA ASP A 116 11.99 4.66 12.70
C ASP A 116 10.68 3.97 12.31
N MET A 117 10.75 3.17 11.25
CA MET A 117 9.59 2.43 10.75
C MET A 117 9.51 1.03 11.36
N PRO A 118 8.40 0.66 12.02
CA PRO A 118 8.17 -0.70 12.49
C PRO A 118 8.17 -1.71 11.34
N LEU A 119 8.47 -2.99 11.64
CA LEU A 119 8.51 -4.10 10.66
C LEU A 119 7.25 -4.20 9.78
N TRP A 120 6.06 -3.84 10.30
CA TRP A 120 4.81 -3.82 9.53
C TRP A 120 4.78 -2.75 8.42
N ALA A 121 5.66 -1.76 8.51
CA ALA A 121 5.83 -0.74 7.47
C ALA A 121 6.60 -1.24 6.25
N SER A 122 7.09 -2.49 6.26
CA SER A 122 7.74 -3.12 5.10
C SER A 122 6.82 -3.17 3.86
N ALA A 123 5.50 -3.16 4.06
CA ALA A 123 4.53 -2.99 2.96
C ALA A 123 4.74 -1.69 2.16
N LEU A 124 5.41 -0.69 2.75
CA LEU A 124 5.76 0.55 2.05
C LEU A 124 6.99 0.43 1.15
N GLN A 125 7.77 -0.62 1.31
CA GLN A 125 8.86 -0.90 0.36
C GLN A 125 8.30 -1.18 -1.03
N THR A 126 7.07 -1.72 -1.10
CA THR A 126 6.35 -1.94 -2.35
C THR A 126 5.62 -0.69 -2.86
N HIS A 127 5.31 0.27 -1.98
CA HIS A 127 4.57 1.50 -2.27
C HIS A 127 5.36 2.74 -1.80
N PRO A 128 6.33 3.23 -2.57
CA PRO A 128 7.16 4.36 -2.14
C PRO A 128 6.32 5.61 -1.82
N ALA A 129 6.39 6.05 -0.56
CA ALA A 129 5.79 7.30 -0.12
C ALA A 129 6.70 8.47 -0.54
N THR A 130 6.54 8.96 -1.76
CA THR A 130 7.30 10.12 -2.22
C THR A 130 6.65 11.42 -1.76
N SER A 131 7.45 12.46 -1.55
CA SER A 131 6.94 13.80 -1.21
C SER A 131 6.02 14.36 -2.30
N GLU A 132 6.24 14.00 -3.56
CA GLU A 132 5.37 14.35 -4.68
C GLU A 132 3.99 13.68 -4.55
N ARG A 133 3.95 12.41 -4.13
CA ARG A 133 2.72 11.66 -3.89
C ARG A 133 1.91 12.31 -2.78
N LEU A 134 2.54 12.59 -1.64
CA LEU A 134 1.88 13.26 -0.51
C LEU A 134 1.31 14.63 -0.91
N LYS A 135 2.08 15.46 -1.62
CA LYS A 135 1.58 16.76 -2.11
C LYS A 135 0.34 16.64 -3.00
N ARG A 136 0.29 15.60 -3.85
CA ARG A 136 -0.91 15.36 -4.69
C ARG A 136 -2.10 14.94 -3.85
N LEU A 137 -1.91 14.02 -2.89
CA LEU A 137 -2.98 13.60 -2.00
C LEU A 137 -3.51 14.76 -1.16
N GLN A 138 -2.62 15.61 -0.64
CA GLN A 138 -3.00 16.82 0.09
C GLN A 138 -3.73 17.86 -0.76
N ALA A 139 -3.39 17.98 -2.04
CA ALA A 139 -4.11 18.87 -2.96
C ALA A 139 -5.53 18.38 -3.28
N GLU A 140 -5.79 17.09 -3.13
CA GLU A 140 -7.10 16.46 -3.32
C GLU A 140 -7.87 16.30 -1.99
N ASP A 141 -7.21 16.56 -0.85
CA ASP A 141 -7.85 16.43 0.47
C ASP A 141 -8.85 17.57 0.70
N ASP A 142 -10.08 17.17 0.98
CA ASP A 142 -11.16 18.09 1.31
C ASP A 142 -11.23 18.24 2.83
N THR A 143 -10.52 19.23 3.34
CA THR A 143 -10.38 19.48 4.79
C THR A 143 -11.69 19.87 5.48
N GLU A 144 -12.71 20.25 4.74
CA GLU A 144 -14.04 20.57 5.29
C GLU A 144 -14.91 19.33 5.52
N GLY A 145 -14.49 18.17 5.00
CA GLY A 145 -15.20 16.89 5.13
C GLY A 145 -15.18 16.36 6.56
N LYS A 146 -16.27 15.72 6.97
CA LYS A 146 -16.40 15.11 8.29
C LYS A 146 -15.66 13.77 8.37
N LEU A 147 -14.67 13.68 9.26
CA LEU A 147 -14.01 12.40 9.55
C LEU A 147 -14.92 11.46 10.35
N THR A 148 -15.04 10.22 9.89
CA THR A 148 -15.72 9.14 10.61
C THR A 148 -14.70 8.43 11.48
N PRO A 149 -14.93 8.29 12.80
CA PRO A 149 -13.99 7.59 13.68
C PRO A 149 -13.97 6.09 13.36
N LEU A 150 -12.82 5.47 13.55
CA LEU A 150 -12.70 4.01 13.45
C LEU A 150 -13.62 3.31 14.46
N PRO A 151 -14.29 2.21 14.07
CA PRO A 151 -15.08 1.39 14.96
C PRO A 151 -14.26 0.92 16.18
N SER A 152 -14.83 1.03 17.37
CA SER A 152 -14.14 0.69 18.63
C SER A 152 -13.66 -0.76 18.70
N TRP A 153 -14.34 -1.67 18.04
CA TRP A 153 -13.93 -3.08 17.97
C TRP A 153 -12.64 -3.30 17.18
N MET A 154 -12.37 -2.48 16.14
CA MET A 154 -11.11 -2.53 15.39
C MET A 154 -9.92 -2.15 16.28
N LYS A 155 -10.05 -1.09 17.06
CA LYS A 155 -9.00 -0.64 17.99
C LYS A 155 -8.72 -1.71 19.03
N ARG A 156 -9.75 -2.27 19.67
CA ARG A 156 -9.60 -3.36 20.64
C ARG A 156 -8.94 -4.61 20.04
N GLY A 157 -9.30 -4.98 18.80
CA GLY A 157 -8.67 -6.10 18.12
C GLY A 157 -7.18 -5.85 17.84
N ALA A 158 -6.80 -4.63 17.49
CA ALA A 158 -5.40 -4.27 17.29
C ALA A 158 -4.58 -4.32 18.59
N ASP A 159 -5.17 -3.98 19.73
CA ASP A 159 -4.50 -4.02 21.04
C ASP A 159 -4.34 -5.45 21.58
N SER A 160 -5.31 -6.33 21.34
CA SER A 160 -5.26 -7.73 21.81
C SER A 160 -4.16 -8.55 21.14
N LEU A 161 -3.75 -8.23 19.92
CA LEU A 161 -2.69 -8.93 19.19
C LEU A 161 -1.27 -8.70 19.75
N GLU A 162 -1.07 -7.69 20.63
CA GLU A 162 0.24 -7.43 21.26
C GLU A 162 0.42 -8.16 22.60
N THR A 163 -0.63 -8.75 23.16
CA THR A 163 -0.56 -9.43 24.45
C THR A 163 -0.24 -10.92 24.34
N GLU A 164 -0.06 -11.46 23.11
CA GLU A 164 0.23 -12.87 22.85
C GLU A 164 1.71 -13.13 22.50
N ASP A 165 2.58 -12.10 22.50
CA ASP A 165 4.04 -12.21 22.40
C ASP A 165 4.71 -12.09 23.79
#